data_8c1c11ad1ad42265e68587c646a9f0de
#
_entry.id   8c1c11ad1ad42265e68587c646a9f0de
#
_cell.length_a   1.000
_cell.length_b   1.000
_cell.length_c   1.000
_cell.angle_alpha   90.00
_cell.angle_beta   90.00
_cell.angle_gamma   90.00
#
_symmetry.space_group_name_H-M   'P 1'
#
loop_
_entity.id
_entity.type
_entity.pdbx_description
1 polymer ?
#
loop_
_entity_poly.entity_id
_entity_poly.type
_entity_poly.pdbx_seq_one_letter_code
_entity_poly.pdbx_strand_id
1 'polypeptide(L)'
;NIQSIARYSKKFSNEDLHEIIISKNLEIEAWFRKQWIKYPAPFYSSIDLRNSGYKIAPVDTNLFPAGFNNLDVSMESLYISAVQHTLEKQSAELTKILIVTENHTRNKFYSKSLTTLKSFIEKAGFEVQSCMLGDECNTEAINKDLVLNNSILSYKKFIPDIVLLNNDLSAGVPDILKNTKQLILPDLHMGWTNRSKTCLLYTSPSPRDDPL
;
A
#
# COMPACT_ATOMS: atom_id res chain seq x y z
N ASN A 1 -7.60 1.38 -22.69
CA ASN A 1 -6.33 1.44 -23.42
C ASN A 1 -5.17 1.39 -22.44
N ILE A 2 -4.67 0.21 -22.15
CA ILE A 2 -3.42 0.03 -21.40
C ILE A 2 -2.29 0.29 -22.40
N GLN A 3 -1.89 1.53 -22.52
CA GLN A 3 -0.76 1.96 -23.35
C GLN A 3 0.48 2.08 -22.49
N SER A 4 1.08 1.02 -22.03
CA SER A 4 2.30 1.23 -21.26
C SER A 4 3.31 0.09 -21.30
N ILE A 5 3.46 -0.51 -22.47
CA ILE A 5 4.69 -1.25 -22.69
C ILE A 5 5.70 -0.29 -23.32
N ALA A 6 6.71 0.11 -22.57
CA ALA A 6 7.85 0.80 -23.13
C ALA A 6 8.67 -0.20 -23.93
N ARG A 7 8.79 0.03 -25.25
CA ARG A 7 9.61 -0.77 -26.15
C ARG A 7 10.90 -0.05 -26.46
N TYR A 8 12.00 -0.75 -26.40
CA TYR A 8 13.34 -0.21 -26.68
C TYR A 8 13.96 -0.92 -27.88
N SER A 9 14.60 -0.17 -28.74
CA SER A 9 15.31 -0.69 -29.93
C SER A 9 16.64 -1.40 -29.61
N LYS A 10 17.16 -1.18 -28.40
CA LYS A 10 18.38 -1.82 -27.89
C LYS A 10 18.07 -2.53 -26.58
N LYS A 11 18.87 -3.55 -26.25
CA LYS A 11 18.79 -4.22 -24.95
C LYS A 11 19.03 -3.20 -23.84
N PHE A 12 18.24 -3.27 -22.80
CA PHE A 12 18.12 -2.28 -21.76
C PHE A 12 18.25 -2.96 -20.39
N SER A 13 19.26 -2.57 -19.64
CA SER A 13 19.51 -3.12 -18.30
C SER A 13 18.68 -2.43 -17.23
N ASN A 14 18.71 -2.94 -16.01
CA ASN A 14 18.10 -2.26 -14.88
C ASN A 14 18.84 -0.99 -14.48
N GLU A 15 20.16 -0.96 -14.71
CA GLU A 15 21.01 0.20 -14.51
C GLU A 15 20.65 1.32 -15.48
N ASP A 16 20.46 0.99 -16.77
CA ASP A 16 19.99 1.96 -17.79
C ASP A 16 18.61 2.52 -17.39
N LEU A 17 17.70 1.67 -16.86
CA LEU A 17 16.41 2.12 -16.38
C LEU A 17 16.53 3.09 -15.21
N HIS A 18 17.41 2.78 -14.26
CA HIS A 18 17.67 3.63 -13.11
C HIS A 18 18.18 5.02 -13.54
N GLU A 19 19.15 5.07 -14.43
CA GLU A 19 19.69 6.33 -14.97
C GLU A 19 18.62 7.16 -15.68
N ILE A 20 17.76 6.53 -16.48
CA ILE A 20 16.63 7.21 -17.14
C ILE A 20 15.64 7.77 -16.12
N ILE A 21 15.26 7.00 -15.10
CA ILE A 21 14.34 7.46 -14.07
C ILE A 21 14.91 8.70 -13.37
N ILE A 22 16.19 8.66 -12.99
CA ILE A 22 16.85 9.81 -12.34
C ILE A 22 16.92 11.00 -13.29
N SER A 23 17.36 10.82 -14.53
CA SER A 23 17.51 11.91 -15.49
C SER A 23 16.17 12.57 -15.87
N LYS A 24 15.06 11.81 -15.77
CA LYS A 24 13.71 12.27 -16.10
C LYS A 24 12.83 12.53 -14.89
N ASN A 25 13.42 12.62 -13.71
CA ASN A 25 12.67 12.76 -12.46
C ASN A 25 11.65 13.93 -12.51
N LEU A 26 12.06 15.10 -12.99
CA LEU A 26 11.16 16.27 -13.08
C LEU A 26 9.97 16.04 -14.02
N GLU A 27 10.18 15.36 -15.16
CA GLU A 27 9.11 15.02 -16.10
C GLU A 27 8.14 13.99 -15.48
N ILE A 28 8.67 13.00 -14.77
CA ILE A 28 7.91 11.96 -14.07
C ILE A 28 7.06 12.59 -12.97
N GLU A 29 7.64 13.44 -12.13
CA GLU A 29 6.93 14.13 -11.05
C GLU A 29 5.82 15.03 -11.61
N ALA A 30 6.10 15.79 -12.67
CA ALA A 30 5.10 16.63 -13.33
C ALA A 30 3.95 15.81 -13.91
N TRP A 31 4.24 14.62 -14.44
CA TRP A 31 3.23 13.69 -14.94
C TRP A 31 2.36 13.15 -13.80
N PHE A 32 2.96 12.69 -12.70
CA PHE A 32 2.22 12.19 -11.53
C PHE A 32 1.31 13.28 -10.94
N ARG A 33 1.79 14.52 -10.78
CA ARG A 33 0.97 15.62 -10.29
C ARG A 33 -0.28 15.84 -11.14
N LYS A 34 -0.16 15.76 -12.47
CA LYS A 34 -1.31 15.85 -13.38
C LYS A 34 -2.29 14.68 -13.22
N GLN A 35 -1.77 13.47 -12.96
CA GLN A 35 -2.62 12.31 -12.73
C GLN A 35 -3.35 12.41 -11.38
N TRP A 36 -2.68 12.84 -10.32
CA TRP A 36 -3.26 12.96 -8.98
C TRP A 36 -4.35 14.04 -8.86
N ILE A 37 -4.41 14.99 -9.78
CA ILE A 37 -5.54 15.91 -9.90
C ILE A 37 -6.82 15.15 -10.30
N LYS A 38 -6.69 14.14 -11.17
CA LYS A 38 -7.82 13.36 -11.67
C LYS A 38 -8.14 12.15 -10.79
N TYR A 39 -7.11 11.53 -10.26
CA TYR A 39 -7.16 10.28 -9.53
C TYR A 39 -6.37 10.45 -8.24
N PRO A 40 -7.03 10.69 -7.10
CA PRO A 40 -6.35 10.84 -5.82
C PRO A 40 -5.41 9.66 -5.55
N ALA A 41 -4.17 9.97 -5.18
CA ALA A 41 -3.21 8.92 -4.82
C ALA A 41 -3.69 8.16 -3.59
N PRO A 42 -3.55 6.82 -3.55
CA PRO A 42 -3.79 6.06 -2.32
C PRO A 42 -2.77 6.45 -1.26
N PHE A 43 -3.04 6.10 0.01
CA PHE A 43 -2.11 6.36 1.10
C PHE A 43 -0.71 5.79 0.80
N TYR A 44 -0.66 4.58 0.28
CA TYR A 44 0.55 3.92 -0.25
C TYR A 44 0.18 2.93 -1.36
N SER A 45 1.17 2.57 -2.16
CA SER A 45 1.05 1.50 -3.14
C SER A 45 2.44 0.99 -3.54
N SER A 46 2.49 -0.21 -4.08
CA SER A 46 3.66 -0.74 -4.76
C SER A 46 3.30 -1.24 -6.15
N ILE A 47 4.27 -1.21 -7.05
CA ILE A 47 4.14 -1.71 -8.41
C ILE A 47 5.40 -2.50 -8.74
N ASP A 48 5.22 -3.76 -9.09
CA ASP A 48 6.30 -4.59 -9.59
C ASP A 48 6.46 -4.38 -11.09
N LEU A 49 7.66 -3.98 -11.50
CA LEU A 49 8.02 -3.80 -12.89
C LEU A 49 8.86 -5.00 -13.36
N ARG A 50 8.50 -5.56 -14.51
CA ARG A 50 9.32 -6.57 -15.17
C ARG A 50 10.00 -5.97 -16.39
N ASN A 51 11.33 -6.07 -16.40
CA ASN A 51 12.17 -5.68 -17.53
C ASN A 51 12.66 -6.94 -18.26
N SER A 52 12.31 -7.10 -19.54
CA SER A 52 12.78 -8.19 -20.41
C SER A 52 14.03 -7.80 -21.22
N GLY A 53 14.53 -6.59 -21.05
CA GLY A 53 15.64 -6.02 -21.81
C GLY A 53 15.17 -5.16 -23.00
N TYR A 54 13.99 -5.42 -23.55
CA TYR A 54 13.41 -4.66 -24.68
C TYR A 54 12.04 -4.07 -24.37
N LYS A 55 11.43 -4.53 -23.29
CA LYS A 55 10.11 -4.11 -22.85
C LYS A 55 10.09 -4.02 -21.33
N ILE A 56 9.36 -3.04 -20.80
CA ILE A 56 9.05 -2.92 -19.38
C ILE A 56 7.54 -2.91 -19.24
N ALA A 57 7.03 -3.72 -18.32
CA ALA A 57 5.62 -3.77 -18.00
C ALA A 57 5.38 -3.88 -16.50
N PRO A 58 4.32 -3.23 -15.96
CA PRO A 58 3.84 -3.53 -14.63
C PRO A 58 3.23 -4.94 -14.62
N VAL A 59 3.61 -5.77 -13.66
CA VAL A 59 3.14 -7.16 -13.54
C VAL A 59 2.36 -7.41 -12.26
N ASP A 60 2.54 -6.59 -11.25
CA ASP A 60 1.71 -6.59 -10.04
C ASP A 60 1.57 -5.18 -9.50
N THR A 61 0.40 -4.89 -8.93
CA THR A 61 0.11 -3.67 -8.21
C THR A 61 -0.49 -4.03 -6.87
N ASN A 62 -0.03 -3.41 -5.81
CA ASN A 62 -0.52 -3.69 -4.47
C ASN A 62 -0.85 -2.37 -3.73
N LEU A 63 -2.07 -2.29 -3.20
CA LEU A 63 -2.53 -1.17 -2.36
C LEU A 63 -2.27 -1.40 -0.87
N PHE A 64 -1.74 -2.56 -0.51
CA PHE A 64 -1.34 -2.93 0.85
C PHE A 64 0.10 -3.46 0.82
N PRO A 65 1.08 -2.59 0.46
CA PRO A 65 2.43 -3.02 0.21
C PRO A 65 3.12 -3.56 1.45
N ALA A 66 3.98 -4.52 1.24
CA ALA A 66 5.06 -4.90 2.15
C ALA A 66 6.40 -4.41 1.59
N GLY A 67 7.48 -4.59 2.35
CA GLY A 67 8.83 -4.25 1.87
C GLY A 67 9.29 -2.84 2.23
N PHE A 68 8.65 -2.14 3.17
CA PHE A 68 9.12 -0.85 3.68
C PHE A 68 10.56 -0.89 4.21
N ASN A 69 11.00 -2.04 4.69
CA ASN A 69 12.39 -2.29 5.13
C ASN A 69 13.40 -2.31 3.98
N ASN A 70 12.97 -2.32 2.71
CA ASN A 70 13.84 -2.28 1.53
C ASN A 70 13.99 -0.85 0.99
N LEU A 71 13.31 0.12 1.58
CA LEU A 71 13.43 1.53 1.20
C LEU A 71 14.80 2.08 1.59
N ASP A 72 15.31 3.00 0.78
CA ASP A 72 16.61 3.63 1.02
C ASP A 72 16.59 4.47 2.30
N VAL A 73 17.42 4.10 3.27
CA VAL A 73 17.51 4.77 4.57
C VAL A 73 17.93 6.24 4.43
N SER A 74 18.71 6.59 3.39
CA SER A 74 19.12 7.97 3.15
C SER A 74 17.94 8.90 2.86
N MET A 75 16.79 8.34 2.44
CA MET A 75 15.56 9.07 2.11
C MET A 75 14.50 9.02 3.23
N GLU A 76 14.86 8.55 4.41
CA GLU A 76 13.90 8.37 5.52
C GLU A 76 13.09 9.64 5.83
N SER A 77 13.73 10.81 5.81
CA SER A 77 13.05 12.10 6.06
C SER A 77 11.96 12.39 5.03
N LEU A 78 12.16 11.97 3.78
CA LEU A 78 11.16 12.13 2.73
C LEU A 78 9.95 11.22 2.99
N TYR A 79 10.17 9.98 3.41
CA TYR A 79 9.09 9.04 3.74
C TYR A 79 8.27 9.54 4.94
N ILE A 80 8.94 10.02 5.99
CA ILE A 80 8.28 10.60 7.17
C ILE A 80 7.43 11.81 6.75
N SER A 81 7.99 12.73 5.97
CA SER A 81 7.27 13.92 5.48
C SER A 81 6.08 13.55 4.59
N ALA A 82 6.21 12.51 3.77
CA ALA A 82 5.11 12.01 2.93
C ALA A 82 3.96 11.44 3.78
N VAL A 83 4.29 10.65 4.81
CA VAL A 83 3.31 10.13 5.78
C VAL A 83 2.61 11.26 6.49
N GLN A 84 3.37 12.20 7.08
CA GLN A 84 2.84 13.34 7.80
C GLN A 84 1.89 14.16 6.91
N HIS A 85 2.34 14.60 5.74
CA HIS A 85 1.53 15.39 4.82
C HIS A 85 0.24 14.68 4.41
N THR A 86 0.31 13.36 4.16
CA THR A 86 -0.86 12.59 3.72
C THR A 86 -1.89 12.45 4.84
N LEU A 87 -1.47 12.27 6.09
CA LEU A 87 -2.35 12.14 7.24
C LEU A 87 -2.94 13.49 7.65
N GLU A 88 -2.13 14.54 7.73
CA GLU A 88 -2.58 15.90 8.05
C GLU A 88 -3.59 16.44 7.03
N LYS A 89 -3.48 16.01 5.77
CA LYS A 89 -4.46 16.35 4.73
C LYS A 89 -5.86 15.77 5.02
N GLN A 90 -5.97 14.68 5.76
CA GLN A 90 -7.26 14.12 6.18
C GLN A 90 -7.90 14.98 7.28
N SER A 91 -7.15 15.29 8.32
CA SER A 91 -7.47 16.26 9.36
C SER A 91 -6.23 16.49 10.25
N ALA A 92 -6.00 17.73 10.65
CA ALA A 92 -4.90 18.09 11.55
C ALA A 92 -5.11 17.62 13.01
N GLU A 93 -6.33 17.20 13.37
CA GLU A 93 -6.67 16.74 14.72
C GLU A 93 -6.38 15.25 14.95
N LEU A 94 -6.08 14.50 13.88
CA LEU A 94 -5.83 13.07 13.94
C LEU A 94 -4.45 12.79 14.55
N THR A 95 -4.39 11.94 15.56
CA THR A 95 -3.14 11.64 16.30
C THR A 95 -2.89 10.16 16.50
N LYS A 96 -3.93 9.31 16.42
CA LYS A 96 -3.88 7.90 16.78
C LYS A 96 -4.19 7.00 15.59
N ILE A 97 -3.28 6.09 15.29
CA ILE A 97 -3.40 5.18 14.14
C ILE A 97 -3.34 3.74 14.60
N LEU A 98 -4.30 2.94 14.17
CA LEU A 98 -4.29 1.49 14.32
C LEU A 98 -3.96 0.84 12.98
N ILE A 99 -2.82 0.16 12.90
CA ILE A 99 -2.46 -0.62 11.71
C ILE A 99 -3.11 -2.00 11.84
N VAL A 100 -3.98 -2.33 10.89
CA VAL A 100 -4.57 -3.67 10.78
C VAL A 100 -3.73 -4.48 9.81
N THR A 101 -3.12 -5.56 10.31
CA THR A 101 -2.11 -6.34 9.60
C THR A 101 -2.64 -7.69 9.13
N GLU A 102 -1.95 -8.31 8.19
CA GLU A 102 -2.15 -9.71 7.83
C GLU A 102 -1.62 -10.65 8.92
N ASN A 103 -2.11 -11.89 8.91
CA ASN A 103 -1.71 -12.93 9.87
C ASN A 103 -0.45 -13.68 9.41
N HIS A 104 0.62 -12.96 9.07
CA HIS A 104 1.90 -13.56 8.64
C HIS A 104 2.92 -13.66 9.79
N THR A 105 2.51 -14.22 10.91
CA THR A 105 3.33 -14.31 12.15
C THR A 105 4.67 -15.00 11.98
N ARG A 106 4.82 -15.86 10.96
CA ARG A 106 6.07 -16.60 10.68
C ARG A 106 7.00 -15.91 9.68
N ASN A 107 6.54 -14.85 9.02
CA ASN A 107 7.33 -14.15 8.02
C ASN A 107 8.14 -13.02 8.65
N LYS A 108 9.43 -13.27 8.89
CA LYS A 108 10.35 -12.27 9.48
C LYS A 108 10.50 -11.01 8.62
N PHE A 109 10.38 -11.11 7.30
CA PHE A 109 10.46 -9.96 6.40
C PHE A 109 9.24 -9.06 6.53
N TYR A 110 8.06 -9.67 6.65
CA TYR A 110 6.83 -8.93 6.88
C TYR A 110 6.87 -8.18 8.23
N SER A 111 7.34 -8.85 9.29
CA SER A 111 7.52 -8.20 10.60
C SER A 111 8.47 -7.01 10.54
N LYS A 112 9.59 -7.11 9.81
CA LYS A 112 10.52 -5.98 9.61
C LYS A 112 9.85 -4.84 8.84
N SER A 113 9.11 -5.17 7.78
CA SER A 113 8.36 -4.20 6.99
C SER A 113 7.38 -3.41 7.86
N LEU A 114 6.58 -4.11 8.68
CA LEU A 114 5.65 -3.47 9.61
C LEU A 114 6.35 -2.59 10.65
N THR A 115 7.47 -3.05 11.20
CA THR A 115 8.27 -2.25 12.15
C THR A 115 8.76 -0.96 11.50
N THR A 116 9.22 -1.02 10.25
CA THR A 116 9.66 0.16 9.51
C THR A 116 8.50 1.12 9.23
N LEU A 117 7.36 0.61 8.74
CA LEU A 117 6.16 1.43 8.52
C LEU A 117 5.72 2.12 9.81
N LYS A 118 5.65 1.36 10.91
CA LYS A 118 5.30 1.89 12.23
C LYS A 118 6.26 3.00 12.64
N SER A 119 7.58 2.80 12.48
CA SER A 119 8.60 3.80 12.79
C SER A 119 8.42 5.09 11.99
N PHE A 120 8.08 5.02 10.70
CA PHE A 120 7.82 6.22 9.89
C PHE A 120 6.62 7.01 10.42
N ILE A 121 5.55 6.31 10.79
CA ILE A 121 4.34 6.94 11.30
C ILE A 121 4.59 7.56 12.67
N GLU A 122 5.31 6.88 13.58
CA GLU A 122 5.70 7.40 14.89
C GLU A 122 6.61 8.63 14.77
N LYS A 123 7.60 8.58 13.85
CA LYS A 123 8.49 9.73 13.58
C LYS A 123 7.75 10.90 12.92
N ALA A 124 6.65 10.64 12.22
CA ALA A 124 5.76 11.67 11.71
C ALA A 124 4.87 12.32 12.79
N GLY A 125 4.96 11.88 14.05
CA GLY A 125 4.28 12.49 15.19
C GLY A 125 2.99 11.80 15.63
N PHE A 126 2.69 10.59 15.14
CA PHE A 126 1.46 9.87 15.46
C PHE A 126 1.69 8.75 16.49
N GLU A 127 0.71 8.53 17.37
CA GLU A 127 0.68 7.37 18.26
C GLU A 127 0.16 6.16 17.48
N VAL A 128 0.92 5.04 17.47
CA VAL A 128 0.62 3.89 16.60
C VAL A 128 0.52 2.60 17.40
N GLN A 129 -0.55 1.87 17.16
CA GLN A 129 -0.67 0.47 17.54
C GLN A 129 -0.92 -0.40 16.31
N SER A 130 -0.66 -1.71 16.42
CA SER A 130 -0.94 -2.67 15.37
C SER A 130 -1.67 -3.88 15.92
N CYS A 131 -2.61 -4.40 15.13
CA CYS A 131 -3.33 -5.63 15.46
C CYS A 131 -3.54 -6.49 14.21
N MET A 132 -3.70 -7.78 14.41
CA MET A 132 -4.20 -8.72 13.41
C MET A 132 -5.72 -8.80 13.54
N LEU A 133 -6.43 -8.97 12.43
CA LEU A 133 -7.91 -9.14 12.45
C LEU A 133 -8.34 -10.44 13.14
N GLY A 134 -7.55 -11.49 13.07
CA GLY A 134 -7.86 -12.83 13.55
C GLY A 134 -7.43 -13.88 12.54
N ASP A 135 -7.94 -15.11 12.68
CA ASP A 135 -7.60 -16.18 11.77
C ASP A 135 -8.42 -16.05 10.47
N GLU A 136 -7.77 -15.93 9.33
CA GLU A 136 -8.42 -15.75 8.02
C GLU A 136 -9.30 -16.94 7.62
N CYS A 137 -9.05 -18.12 8.19
CA CYS A 137 -9.82 -19.34 7.94
C CYS A 137 -11.09 -19.44 8.78
N ASN A 138 -11.27 -18.59 9.79
CA ASN A 138 -12.42 -18.65 10.68
C ASN A 138 -12.97 -17.24 10.96
N THR A 139 -14.00 -16.86 10.22
CA THR A 139 -14.68 -15.55 10.36
C THR A 139 -15.23 -15.28 11.77
N GLU A 140 -15.35 -16.30 12.61
CA GLU A 140 -15.76 -16.21 14.01
C GLU A 140 -14.59 -15.90 14.97
N ALA A 141 -13.34 -16.07 14.53
CA ALA A 141 -12.15 -15.86 15.36
C ALA A 141 -11.56 -14.45 15.16
N ILE A 142 -12.39 -13.42 15.20
CA ILE A 142 -11.94 -12.03 15.25
C ILE A 142 -11.11 -11.83 16.53
N ASN A 143 -10.04 -11.07 16.41
CA ASN A 143 -9.20 -10.73 17.55
C ASN A 143 -10.05 -10.17 18.71
N LYS A 144 -10.08 -10.88 19.83
CA LYS A 144 -10.93 -10.55 20.99
C LYS A 144 -10.65 -9.17 21.60
N ASP A 145 -9.45 -8.65 21.35
CA ASP A 145 -9.03 -7.33 21.83
C ASP A 145 -9.51 -6.19 20.90
N LEU A 146 -10.02 -6.55 19.70
CA LEU A 146 -10.57 -5.59 18.75
C LEU A 146 -12.10 -5.55 18.93
N VAL A 147 -12.60 -4.43 19.41
CA VAL A 147 -14.01 -4.27 19.82
C VAL A 147 -14.63 -3.09 19.12
N LEU A 148 -15.86 -3.25 18.65
CA LEU A 148 -16.68 -2.20 18.06
C LEU A 148 -17.84 -1.84 19.01
N ASN A 149 -17.81 -0.64 19.59
CA ASN A 149 -18.85 -0.11 20.44
C ASN A 149 -19.43 1.18 19.87
N ASN A 150 -20.73 1.26 19.64
CA ASN A 150 -21.41 2.42 19.04
C ASN A 150 -20.77 2.91 17.74
N SER A 151 -20.32 1.97 16.90
CA SER A 151 -19.57 2.22 15.67
C SER A 151 -18.18 2.84 15.88
N ILE A 152 -17.62 2.76 17.06
CA ILE A 152 -16.24 3.17 17.37
C ILE A 152 -15.42 1.92 17.60
N LEU A 153 -14.41 1.74 16.76
CA LEU A 153 -13.44 0.66 16.86
C LEU A 153 -12.41 0.98 17.94
N SER A 154 -12.09 0.00 18.74
CA SER A 154 -11.01 0.08 19.73
C SER A 154 -10.20 -1.21 19.75
N TYR A 155 -8.91 -1.09 20.00
CA TYR A 155 -8.02 -2.22 20.22
C TYR A 155 -7.47 -2.14 21.64
N LYS A 156 -7.83 -3.11 22.49
CA LYS A 156 -7.61 -3.03 23.94
C LYS A 156 -8.25 -1.76 24.49
N LYS A 157 -7.47 -0.79 24.97
CA LYS A 157 -7.95 0.52 25.44
C LYS A 157 -7.61 1.66 24.48
N PHE A 158 -7.02 1.33 23.33
CA PHE A 158 -6.61 2.29 22.32
C PHE A 158 -7.75 2.56 21.36
N ILE A 159 -8.21 3.79 21.28
CA ILE A 159 -9.23 4.24 20.33
C ILE A 159 -8.51 4.99 19.22
N PRO A 160 -8.37 4.44 18.02
CA PRO A 160 -7.70 5.11 16.91
C PRO A 160 -8.60 6.18 16.28
N ASP A 161 -8.00 7.20 15.72
CA ASP A 161 -8.66 8.14 14.83
C ASP A 161 -8.71 7.57 13.41
N ILE A 162 -7.66 6.86 13.02
CA ILE A 162 -7.48 6.23 11.71
C ILE A 162 -7.22 4.74 11.87
N VAL A 163 -7.88 3.95 11.04
CA VAL A 163 -7.57 2.53 10.81
C VAL A 163 -6.78 2.42 9.51
N LEU A 164 -5.49 2.13 9.61
CA LEU A 164 -4.63 1.93 8.46
C LEU A 164 -4.58 0.44 8.10
N LEU A 165 -5.11 0.08 6.94
CA LEU A 165 -5.12 -1.30 6.47
C LEU A 165 -3.77 -1.65 5.85
N ASN A 166 -3.09 -2.63 6.40
CA ASN A 166 -2.00 -3.37 5.76
C ASN A 166 -2.38 -4.84 5.61
N ASN A 167 -3.60 -5.04 5.13
CA ASN A 167 -4.25 -6.32 4.88
C ASN A 167 -5.16 -6.14 3.67
N ASP A 168 -5.03 -6.99 2.67
CA ASP A 168 -5.77 -6.88 1.42
C ASP A 168 -7.23 -7.36 1.55
N LEU A 169 -7.60 -7.87 2.72
CA LEU A 169 -8.93 -8.37 3.03
C LEU A 169 -9.45 -9.40 2.00
N SER A 170 -8.56 -10.22 1.45
CA SER A 170 -8.88 -11.17 0.39
C SER A 170 -9.93 -12.22 0.80
N ALA A 171 -10.03 -12.51 2.09
CA ALA A 171 -11.08 -13.38 2.66
C ALA A 171 -12.46 -12.71 2.81
N GLY A 172 -12.56 -11.42 2.52
CA GLY A 172 -13.75 -10.58 2.68
C GLY A 172 -13.55 -9.49 3.70
N VAL A 173 -14.42 -8.47 3.64
CA VAL A 173 -14.38 -7.35 4.59
C VAL A 173 -15.12 -7.74 5.86
N PRO A 174 -14.48 -7.77 7.05
CA PRO A 174 -15.15 -8.05 8.31
C PRO A 174 -16.18 -6.97 8.67
N ASP A 175 -17.28 -7.37 9.31
CA ASP A 175 -18.34 -6.45 9.69
C ASP A 175 -17.88 -5.38 10.69
N ILE A 176 -16.90 -5.70 11.52
CA ILE A 176 -16.28 -4.75 12.43
C ILE A 176 -15.65 -3.54 11.72
N LEU A 177 -15.10 -3.75 10.53
CA LEU A 177 -14.55 -2.67 9.70
C LEU A 177 -15.63 -1.94 8.90
N LYS A 178 -16.67 -2.66 8.40
CA LYS A 178 -17.78 -2.03 7.65
C LYS A 178 -18.58 -1.05 8.49
N ASN A 179 -18.72 -1.34 9.78
CA ASN A 179 -19.60 -0.62 10.68
C ASN A 179 -18.89 0.44 11.54
N THR A 180 -17.58 0.64 11.35
CA THR A 180 -16.86 1.71 12.05
C THR A 180 -17.07 3.07 11.39
N LYS A 181 -17.11 4.13 12.22
CA LYS A 181 -17.17 5.53 11.76
C LYS A 181 -15.80 6.17 11.57
N GLN A 182 -14.76 5.50 12.03
CA GLN A 182 -13.40 5.98 11.93
C GLN A 182 -12.91 5.94 10.47
N LEU A 183 -12.01 6.84 10.15
CA LEU A 183 -11.40 6.88 8.82
C LEU A 183 -10.60 5.60 8.58
N ILE A 184 -10.87 4.92 7.47
CA ILE A 184 -10.11 3.73 7.04
C ILE A 184 -9.28 4.09 5.82
N LEU A 185 -7.99 3.79 5.87
CA LEU A 185 -7.04 4.03 4.77
C LEU A 185 -6.24 2.76 4.45
N PRO A 186 -6.05 2.36 3.19
CA PRO A 186 -6.89 2.75 2.05
C PRO A 186 -8.36 2.37 2.27
N ASP A 187 -9.26 2.98 1.50
CA ASP A 187 -10.70 2.67 1.59
C ASP A 187 -10.97 1.18 1.36
N LEU A 188 -11.96 0.62 2.09
CA LEU A 188 -12.32 -0.80 2.04
C LEU A 188 -12.61 -1.33 0.63
N HIS A 189 -13.16 -0.50 -0.25
CA HIS A 189 -13.46 -0.89 -1.63
C HIS A 189 -12.24 -0.96 -2.54
N MET A 190 -11.08 -0.43 -2.11
CA MET A 190 -9.84 -0.43 -2.90
C MET A 190 -9.11 -1.77 -2.84
N GLY A 191 -9.45 -2.65 -1.89
CA GLY A 191 -8.83 -3.97 -1.73
C GLY A 191 -9.21 -4.98 -2.81
N TRP A 192 -8.60 -6.15 -2.73
CA TRP A 192 -8.85 -7.27 -3.65
C TRP A 192 -10.15 -8.03 -3.34
N THR A 193 -10.92 -7.66 -2.33
CA THR A 193 -12.22 -8.24 -2.01
C THR A 193 -13.20 -8.24 -3.17
N ASN A 194 -13.15 -7.19 -4.00
CA ASN A 194 -14.03 -6.97 -5.14
C ASN A 194 -13.29 -7.08 -6.49
N ARG A 195 -12.02 -7.44 -6.48
CA ARG A 195 -11.19 -7.52 -7.68
C ARG A 195 -10.38 -8.80 -7.66
N SER A 196 -10.11 -9.36 -8.84
CA SER A 196 -9.22 -10.48 -9.00
C SER A 196 -7.87 -10.00 -9.54
N LYS A 197 -6.77 -10.38 -8.88
CA LYS A 197 -5.40 -10.19 -9.43
C LYS A 197 -5.28 -10.86 -10.81
N THR A 198 -6.01 -11.93 -11.04
CA THR A 198 -6.10 -12.61 -12.33
C THR A 198 -6.56 -11.66 -13.44
N CYS A 199 -7.52 -10.78 -13.14
CA CYS A 199 -8.00 -9.79 -14.12
C CYS A 199 -6.87 -8.85 -14.56
N LEU A 200 -6.02 -8.39 -13.64
CA LEU A 200 -4.87 -7.56 -13.96
C LEU A 200 -3.85 -8.31 -14.84
N LEU A 201 -3.58 -9.56 -14.52
CA LEU A 201 -2.65 -10.40 -15.28
C LEU A 201 -3.15 -10.67 -16.73
N TYR A 202 -4.44 -10.88 -16.92
CA TYR A 202 -5.03 -11.08 -18.26
C TYR A 202 -5.18 -9.80 -19.06
N THR A 203 -5.31 -8.65 -18.41
CA THR A 203 -5.50 -7.36 -19.09
C THR A 203 -4.21 -6.57 -19.26
N SER A 204 -3.17 -6.91 -18.50
CA SER A 204 -1.83 -6.29 -18.61
C SER A 204 -0.99 -7.08 -19.60
N PRO A 205 -0.53 -6.47 -20.70
CA PRO A 205 0.29 -7.17 -21.68
C PRO A 205 1.63 -7.58 -21.03
N SER A 206 1.95 -8.85 -21.11
CA SER A 206 3.25 -9.37 -20.69
C SER A 206 4.36 -8.96 -21.67
N PRO A 207 5.59 -8.70 -21.21
CA PRO A 207 6.72 -8.55 -22.13
C PRO A 207 6.97 -9.75 -23.04
N ARG A 208 6.35 -10.90 -22.77
CA ARG A 208 6.45 -12.14 -23.56
C ARG A 208 5.33 -12.30 -24.60
N ASP A 209 4.27 -11.48 -24.55
CA ASP A 209 3.04 -11.67 -25.34
C ASP A 209 3.10 -11.02 -26.72
N ASP A 210 4.26 -10.54 -27.19
CA ASP A 210 4.40 -10.11 -28.56
C ASP A 210 4.65 -11.31 -29.47
N PRO A 211 3.90 -11.44 -30.58
CA PRO A 211 4.33 -12.33 -31.66
C PRO A 211 5.69 -11.86 -32.16
N LEU A 212 6.62 -12.81 -32.28
CA LEU A 212 7.92 -12.64 -32.90
C LEU A 212 7.79 -12.17 -34.36
#